data_a21aa6bff545123dbb116c3a07dce57c
#
_entry.id   a21aa6bff545123dbb116c3a07dce57c
#
_cell.length_a   1.000
_cell.length_b   1.000
_cell.length_c   1.000
_cell.angle_alpha   90.00
_cell.angle_beta   90.00
_cell.angle_gamma   90.00
#
_symmetry.space_group_name_H-M   'P 1'
#
loop_
_entity.id
_entity.type
_entity.pdbx_description
1 polymer ?
#
loop_
_entity_poly.entity_id
_entity_poly.type
_entity_poly.pdbx_seq_one_letter_code
_entity_poly.pdbx_strand_id
1 'polypeptide(L)'
;MNRRIIVLSLLLSPLAHAQPERLVPSSPVDSVVLYVIPTDGIPEQVAATVARTLTEDTGMWVKSALQVPSGVTEPFAGTNQYPAEDYLPLGATFAKRLPDAGPRTYFIVLTDKDINSRSRNFRFQYSMHSPMARASVLSVARLLFTRDGNPASGDVIRLRIQKMLMRIVGEMKFGWQRTTDPADLMYSPIMSIDDIDRMSLTHTAQTRGIPRYDFQPSATEPPRPLPNHI
;
A
#
# COMPACT_ATOMS: atom_id res chain seq x y z
N MET A 1 -7.27 26.82 74.12
CA MET A 1 -6.59 26.89 72.82
C MET A 1 -7.11 25.71 71.94
N ASN A 2 -8.15 25.96 71.13
CA ASN A 2 -8.76 24.94 70.30
C ASN A 2 -8.27 25.08 68.83
N ARG A 3 -7.44 24.12 68.36
CA ARG A 3 -7.02 24.04 66.98
C ARG A 3 -8.11 23.26 66.19
N ARG A 4 -8.81 23.96 65.32
CA ARG A 4 -9.71 23.37 64.36
C ARG A 4 -8.89 22.85 63.18
N ILE A 5 -8.93 21.55 62.96
CA ILE A 5 -8.41 20.88 61.75
C ILE A 5 -9.48 20.97 60.69
N ILE A 6 -9.18 21.68 59.58
CA ILE A 6 -10.03 21.72 58.40
C ILE A 6 -9.57 20.57 57.52
N VAL A 7 -10.42 19.55 57.38
CA VAL A 7 -10.25 18.46 56.45
C VAL A 7 -10.80 18.91 55.10
N LEU A 8 -9.89 19.15 54.15
CA LEU A 8 -10.24 19.47 52.76
C LEU A 8 -10.50 18.17 52.00
N SER A 9 -11.79 17.82 51.81
CA SER A 9 -12.21 16.66 51.00
C SER A 9 -12.08 17.02 49.53
N LEU A 10 -11.04 16.51 48.87
CA LEU A 10 -10.88 16.53 47.43
C LEU A 10 -11.85 15.50 46.81
N LEU A 11 -12.92 15.99 46.27
CA LEU A 11 -13.82 15.19 45.39
C LEU A 11 -13.08 14.92 44.08
N LEU A 12 -12.49 13.75 43.94
CA LEU A 12 -12.04 13.19 42.69
C LEU A 12 -13.26 12.75 41.89
N SER A 13 -13.72 13.59 40.99
CA SER A 13 -14.67 13.17 39.94
C SER A 13 -13.97 12.18 39.02
N PRO A 14 -14.54 11.00 38.77
CA PRO A 14 -14.00 10.11 37.74
C PRO A 14 -14.19 10.78 36.38
N LEU A 15 -13.11 11.11 35.71
CA LEU A 15 -13.09 11.43 34.29
C LEU A 15 -13.65 10.21 33.56
N ALA A 16 -14.91 10.30 33.15
CA ALA A 16 -15.49 9.37 32.21
C ALA A 16 -14.67 9.43 30.93
N HIS A 17 -13.81 8.43 30.71
CA HIS A 17 -13.20 8.20 29.43
C HIS A 17 -14.33 7.85 28.47
N ALA A 18 -14.75 8.81 27.67
CA ALA A 18 -15.58 8.54 26.52
C ALA A 18 -14.78 7.59 25.64
N GLN A 19 -15.19 6.32 25.62
CA GLN A 19 -14.67 5.39 24.61
C GLN A 19 -15.04 5.97 23.25
N PRO A 20 -14.09 6.09 22.31
CA PRO A 20 -14.43 6.54 20.97
C PRO A 20 -15.48 5.58 20.42
N GLU A 21 -16.61 6.15 20.06
CA GLU A 21 -17.72 5.43 19.45
C GLU A 21 -17.15 4.68 18.24
N ARG A 22 -17.17 3.35 18.31
CA ARG A 22 -16.78 2.50 17.20
C ARG A 22 -17.75 2.80 16.08
N LEU A 23 -17.31 3.52 15.06
CA LEU A 23 -18.08 3.68 13.83
C LEU A 23 -18.32 2.28 13.26
N VAL A 24 -19.50 1.73 13.54
CA VAL A 24 -19.95 0.49 12.93
C VAL A 24 -20.21 0.83 11.46
N PRO A 25 -19.53 0.18 10.52
CA PRO A 25 -19.76 0.42 9.11
C PRO A 25 -21.23 0.11 8.77
N SER A 26 -21.95 1.08 8.27
CA SER A 26 -23.41 1.00 8.14
C SER A 26 -23.91 0.81 6.71
N SER A 27 -23.08 0.33 5.76
CA SER A 27 -23.53 0.23 4.36
C SER A 27 -22.68 -0.73 3.54
N PRO A 28 -23.21 -1.35 2.47
CA PRO A 28 -22.45 -2.18 1.53
C PRO A 28 -21.29 -1.46 0.80
N VAL A 29 -21.06 -0.20 1.14
CA VAL A 29 -19.88 0.59 0.71
C VAL A 29 -18.62 0.17 1.47
N ASP A 30 -18.72 -0.55 2.58
CA ASP A 30 -17.64 -0.83 3.52
C ASP A 30 -16.85 -2.12 3.21
N SER A 31 -16.67 -2.42 1.95
CA SER A 31 -15.68 -3.42 1.56
C SER A 31 -14.27 -2.82 1.63
N VAL A 32 -13.30 -3.68 1.93
CA VAL A 32 -11.89 -3.32 1.85
C VAL A 32 -11.59 -2.67 0.51
N VAL A 33 -11.01 -1.46 0.55
CA VAL A 33 -10.72 -0.68 -0.67
C VAL A 33 -9.57 -1.31 -1.44
N LEU A 34 -8.58 -1.86 -0.71
CA LEU A 34 -7.36 -2.39 -1.28
C LEU A 34 -6.86 -3.60 -0.48
N TYR A 35 -6.46 -4.65 -1.19
CA TYR A 35 -5.75 -5.80 -0.63
C TYR A 35 -4.31 -5.86 -1.14
N VAL A 36 -3.38 -6.05 -0.20
CA VAL A 36 -1.98 -6.36 -0.49
C VAL A 36 -1.80 -7.87 -0.41
N ILE A 37 -1.40 -8.49 -1.51
CA ILE A 37 -1.27 -9.94 -1.65
C ILE A 37 0.21 -10.28 -1.82
N PRO A 38 0.88 -10.83 -0.79
CA PRO A 38 2.25 -11.31 -0.92
C PRO A 38 2.28 -12.64 -1.68
N THR A 39 3.22 -12.79 -2.60
CA THR A 39 3.53 -14.08 -3.23
C THR A 39 4.70 -14.77 -2.51
N ASP A 40 5.05 -15.98 -2.96
CA ASP A 40 6.24 -16.68 -2.50
C ASP A 40 7.46 -15.75 -2.50
N GLY A 41 8.27 -15.84 -1.46
CA GLY A 41 9.44 -14.97 -1.28
C GLY A 41 9.16 -13.64 -0.57
N ILE A 42 7.89 -13.24 -0.42
CA ILE A 42 7.50 -12.06 0.35
C ILE A 42 6.89 -12.50 1.69
N PRO A 43 7.53 -12.23 2.82
CA PRO A 43 6.95 -12.53 4.14
C PRO A 43 5.62 -11.81 4.38
N GLU A 44 4.66 -12.47 5.01
CA GLU A 44 3.35 -11.88 5.33
C GLU A 44 3.46 -10.62 6.17
N GLN A 45 4.44 -10.56 7.07
CA GLN A 45 4.72 -9.40 7.90
C GLN A 45 5.09 -8.17 7.07
N VAL A 46 5.75 -8.36 5.92
CA VAL A 46 6.06 -7.26 4.99
C VAL A 46 4.76 -6.74 4.37
N ALA A 47 3.89 -7.63 3.90
CA ALA A 47 2.59 -7.25 3.34
C ALA A 47 1.70 -6.56 4.38
N ALA A 48 1.68 -7.05 5.63
CA ALA A 48 0.95 -6.44 6.72
C ALA A 48 1.47 -5.03 7.05
N THR A 49 2.78 -4.86 7.07
CA THR A 49 3.41 -3.54 7.28
C THR A 49 3.06 -2.58 6.14
N VAL A 50 3.14 -3.04 4.90
CA VAL A 50 2.75 -2.27 3.72
C VAL A 50 1.27 -1.85 3.79
N ALA A 51 0.36 -2.76 4.13
CA ALA A 51 -1.07 -2.46 4.25
C ALA A 51 -1.33 -1.40 5.32
N ARG A 52 -0.66 -1.49 6.48
CA ARG A 52 -0.73 -0.49 7.54
C ARG A 52 -0.22 0.88 7.07
N THR A 53 0.97 0.94 6.47
CA THR A 53 1.53 2.19 5.95
C THR A 53 0.61 2.83 4.92
N LEU A 54 0.03 2.04 3.99
CA LEU A 54 -0.94 2.57 3.03
C LEU A 54 -2.22 3.09 3.72
N THR A 55 -2.68 2.44 4.79
CA THR A 55 -3.82 2.94 5.57
C THR A 55 -3.47 4.27 6.24
N GLU A 56 -2.29 4.38 6.84
CA GLU A 56 -1.80 5.60 7.49
C GLU A 56 -1.63 6.74 6.48
N ASP A 57 -1.03 6.47 5.33
CA ASP A 57 -0.74 7.46 4.28
C ASP A 57 -2.00 7.92 3.53
N THR A 58 -3.01 7.04 3.41
CA THR A 58 -4.17 7.28 2.55
C THR A 58 -5.51 7.30 3.26
N GLY A 59 -5.60 6.85 4.54
CA GLY A 59 -6.85 6.64 5.28
C GLY A 59 -7.79 5.61 4.66
N MET A 60 -7.41 4.97 3.56
CA MET A 60 -8.20 3.91 2.98
C MET A 60 -8.16 2.66 3.84
N TRP A 61 -9.23 1.90 3.83
CA TRP A 61 -9.24 0.60 4.47
C TRP A 61 -8.45 -0.41 3.63
N VAL A 62 -7.20 -0.68 4.04
CA VAL A 62 -6.28 -1.59 3.37
C VAL A 62 -6.04 -2.82 4.25
N LYS A 63 -6.11 -4.01 3.66
CA LYS A 63 -5.75 -5.27 4.31
C LYS A 63 -4.61 -5.97 3.57
N SER A 64 -3.90 -6.85 4.28
CA SER A 64 -3.01 -7.85 3.67
C SER A 64 -3.67 -9.21 3.64
N ALA A 65 -3.37 -10.00 2.60
CA ALA A 65 -3.69 -11.41 2.55
C ALA A 65 -2.57 -12.25 3.19
N LEU A 66 -2.85 -13.50 3.45
CA LEU A 66 -1.82 -14.52 3.66
C LEU A 66 -1.01 -14.69 2.37
N GLN A 67 0.18 -15.26 2.51
CA GLN A 67 1.03 -15.55 1.35
C GLN A 67 0.32 -16.50 0.39
N VAL A 68 0.37 -16.17 -0.89
CA VAL A 68 -0.20 -17.00 -1.95
C VAL A 68 0.92 -17.53 -2.85
N PRO A 69 0.78 -18.75 -3.36
CA PRO A 69 1.72 -19.23 -4.36
C PRO A 69 1.68 -18.30 -5.58
N SER A 70 2.84 -17.92 -6.09
CA SER A 70 2.96 -17.11 -7.31
C SER A 70 2.39 -17.82 -8.54
N GLY A 71 2.09 -19.09 -8.38
CA GLY A 71 1.63 -19.92 -9.46
C GLY A 71 2.77 -20.28 -10.42
N VAL A 72 2.41 -20.67 -11.59
CA VAL A 72 3.30 -21.34 -12.54
C VAL A 72 3.88 -20.36 -13.54
N THR A 73 4.43 -19.24 -13.08
CA THR A 73 5.07 -18.34 -14.03
C THR A 73 6.49 -18.83 -14.33
N GLU A 74 6.71 -19.19 -15.58
CA GLU A 74 8.03 -19.44 -16.11
C GLU A 74 8.71 -18.12 -16.47
N PRO A 75 10.00 -17.97 -16.20
CA PRO A 75 10.74 -16.79 -16.65
C PRO A 75 10.80 -16.76 -18.19
N PHE A 76 11.01 -15.59 -18.76
CA PHE A 76 11.29 -15.47 -20.18
C PHE A 76 12.58 -16.24 -20.53
N ALA A 77 12.56 -16.94 -21.65
CA ALA A 77 13.69 -17.76 -22.08
C ALA A 77 15.01 -16.98 -22.06
N GLY A 78 16.01 -17.55 -21.40
CA GLY A 78 17.34 -16.97 -21.28
C GLY A 78 17.45 -15.79 -20.29
N THR A 79 16.46 -15.57 -19.45
CA THR A 79 16.42 -14.48 -18.45
C THR A 79 15.96 -14.99 -17.08
N ASN A 80 16.11 -14.12 -16.05
CA ASN A 80 15.51 -14.33 -14.74
C ASN A 80 14.26 -13.43 -14.53
N GLN A 81 13.69 -12.91 -15.63
CA GLN A 81 12.53 -12.02 -15.59
C GLN A 81 11.25 -12.80 -15.85
N TYR A 82 10.21 -12.47 -15.09
CA TYR A 82 8.91 -13.13 -15.12
C TYR A 82 7.85 -12.23 -15.76
N PRO A 83 6.87 -12.81 -16.49
CA PRO A 83 5.79 -12.04 -17.07
C PRO A 83 4.94 -11.37 -16.00
N ALA A 84 4.89 -10.05 -15.99
CA ALA A 84 4.10 -9.28 -15.03
C ALA A 84 2.59 -9.56 -15.18
N GLU A 85 2.15 -9.86 -16.39
CA GLU A 85 0.76 -10.18 -16.73
C GLU A 85 0.22 -11.37 -15.95
N ASP A 86 1.07 -12.34 -15.58
CA ASP A 86 0.66 -13.58 -14.89
C ASP A 86 0.29 -13.34 -13.42
N TYR A 87 0.74 -12.24 -12.84
CA TYR A 87 0.41 -11.88 -11.46
C TYR A 87 -0.93 -11.16 -11.33
N LEU A 88 -1.40 -10.48 -12.39
CA LEU A 88 -2.61 -9.67 -12.32
C LEU A 88 -3.89 -10.48 -12.00
N PRO A 89 -4.07 -11.72 -12.50
CA PRO A 89 -5.25 -12.53 -12.17
C PRO A 89 -5.30 -13.00 -10.72
N LEU A 90 -4.17 -13.01 -10.00
CA LEU A 90 -4.11 -13.54 -8.61
C LEU A 90 -5.11 -12.85 -7.69
N GLY A 91 -5.28 -11.52 -7.81
CA GLY A 91 -6.26 -10.78 -7.03
C GLY A 91 -7.68 -11.33 -7.19
N ALA A 92 -8.14 -11.52 -8.41
CA ALA A 92 -9.47 -12.05 -8.70
C ALA A 92 -9.60 -13.52 -8.29
N THR A 93 -8.54 -14.31 -8.47
CA THR A 93 -8.50 -15.74 -8.09
C THR A 93 -8.72 -15.93 -6.59
N PHE A 94 -8.09 -15.08 -5.78
CA PHE A 94 -8.18 -15.20 -4.32
C PHE A 94 -9.31 -14.36 -3.70
N ALA A 95 -9.92 -13.43 -4.45
CA ALA A 95 -10.92 -12.50 -3.93
C ALA A 95 -12.04 -13.17 -3.13
N LYS A 96 -12.53 -14.33 -3.57
CA LYS A 96 -13.58 -15.08 -2.86
C LYS A 96 -13.16 -15.62 -1.49
N ARG A 97 -11.86 -15.72 -1.23
CA ARG A 97 -11.29 -16.21 0.03
C ARG A 97 -10.84 -15.07 0.94
N LEU A 98 -10.90 -13.84 0.46
CA LEU A 98 -10.46 -12.68 1.21
C LEU A 98 -11.65 -12.06 1.94
N PRO A 99 -11.63 -12.02 3.28
CA PRO A 99 -12.71 -11.43 4.05
C PRO A 99 -12.86 -9.94 3.68
N ASP A 100 -14.11 -9.49 3.59
CA ASP A 100 -14.49 -8.11 3.27
C ASP A 100 -14.04 -7.62 1.87
N ALA A 101 -13.51 -8.50 1.01
CA ALA A 101 -13.28 -8.15 -0.38
C ALA A 101 -14.61 -8.02 -1.13
N GLY A 102 -14.77 -6.93 -1.86
CA GLY A 102 -15.98 -6.63 -2.61
C GLY A 102 -15.73 -6.34 -4.09
N PRO A 103 -16.79 -6.05 -4.83
CA PRO A 103 -16.69 -5.82 -6.28
C PRO A 103 -15.79 -4.64 -6.68
N ARG A 104 -15.53 -3.71 -5.75
CA ARG A 104 -14.68 -2.53 -5.96
C ARG A 104 -13.30 -2.64 -5.33
N THR A 105 -13.02 -3.73 -4.63
CA THR A 105 -11.70 -3.97 -4.04
C THR A 105 -10.64 -4.03 -5.13
N TYR A 106 -9.55 -3.32 -4.91
CA TYR A 106 -8.37 -3.34 -5.77
C TYR A 106 -7.29 -4.22 -5.13
N PHE A 107 -6.49 -4.89 -5.95
CA PHE A 107 -5.48 -5.81 -5.47
C PHE A 107 -4.09 -5.33 -5.87
N ILE A 108 -3.15 -5.35 -4.92
CA ILE A 108 -1.72 -5.14 -5.20
C ILE A 108 -0.99 -6.42 -4.85
N VAL A 109 -0.48 -7.10 -5.86
CA VAL A 109 0.35 -8.29 -5.71
C VAL A 109 1.79 -7.84 -5.49
N LEU A 110 2.40 -8.31 -4.41
CA LEU A 110 3.83 -8.11 -4.14
C LEU A 110 4.60 -9.37 -4.52
N THR A 111 5.71 -9.22 -5.25
CA THR A 111 6.56 -10.33 -5.63
C THR A 111 8.04 -9.98 -5.50
N ASP A 112 8.85 -10.97 -5.14
CA ASP A 112 10.31 -10.92 -5.13
C ASP A 112 10.92 -11.21 -6.51
N LYS A 113 10.11 -11.59 -7.48
CA LYS A 113 10.56 -11.90 -8.84
C LYS A 113 10.81 -10.61 -9.62
N ASP A 114 11.89 -10.57 -10.41
CA ASP A 114 12.10 -9.51 -11.40
C ASP A 114 11.08 -9.67 -12.52
N ILE A 115 10.32 -8.62 -12.81
CA ILE A 115 9.22 -8.70 -13.76
C ILE A 115 9.48 -7.89 -15.02
N ASN A 116 8.86 -8.34 -16.11
CA ASN A 116 8.80 -7.61 -17.37
C ASN A 116 7.47 -7.91 -18.09
N SER A 117 7.14 -7.14 -19.13
CA SER A 117 5.95 -7.33 -19.92
C SER A 117 6.18 -8.23 -21.13
N ARG A 118 5.19 -9.07 -21.46
CA ARG A 118 5.16 -9.83 -22.72
C ARG A 118 4.89 -8.95 -23.95
N SER A 119 4.17 -7.85 -23.75
CA SER A 119 3.68 -7.01 -24.84
C SER A 119 4.54 -5.80 -25.16
N ARG A 120 5.53 -5.50 -24.31
CA ARG A 120 6.34 -4.31 -24.42
C ARG A 120 7.83 -4.65 -24.33
N ASN A 121 8.62 -4.04 -25.18
CA ASN A 121 10.07 -4.24 -25.19
C ASN A 121 10.76 -3.34 -24.15
N PHE A 122 10.49 -3.58 -22.88
CA PHE A 122 11.18 -2.93 -21.77
C PHE A 122 12.37 -3.78 -21.32
N ARG A 123 13.40 -3.13 -20.82
CA ARG A 123 14.52 -3.83 -20.20
C ARG A 123 14.10 -4.54 -18.90
N PHE A 124 13.17 -3.94 -18.16
CA PHE A 124 12.53 -4.46 -16.95
C PHE A 124 11.35 -3.58 -16.56
N GLN A 125 10.56 -4.03 -15.58
CA GLN A 125 9.49 -3.23 -14.97
C GLN A 125 9.55 -3.34 -13.44
N TYR A 126 9.21 -2.24 -12.76
CA TYR A 126 8.98 -2.27 -11.31
C TYR A 126 7.55 -2.67 -10.98
N SER A 127 6.60 -2.26 -11.79
CA SER A 127 5.18 -2.54 -11.59
C SER A 127 4.42 -2.57 -12.91
N MET A 128 3.31 -3.31 -12.91
CA MET A 128 2.32 -3.30 -13.98
C MET A 128 0.92 -3.13 -13.38
N HIS A 129 0.05 -2.44 -14.10
CA HIS A 129 -1.31 -2.11 -13.66
C HIS A 129 -2.33 -2.55 -14.69
N SER A 130 -3.44 -3.11 -14.23
CA SER A 130 -4.60 -3.43 -15.05
C SER A 130 -5.88 -2.93 -14.39
N PRO A 131 -6.44 -1.81 -14.84
CA PRO A 131 -7.74 -1.33 -14.37
C PRO A 131 -8.85 -2.37 -14.56
N MET A 132 -8.83 -3.12 -15.69
CA MET A 132 -9.81 -4.17 -15.97
C MET A 132 -9.73 -5.32 -14.96
N ALA A 133 -8.54 -5.78 -14.62
CA ALA A 133 -8.34 -6.80 -13.59
C ALA A 133 -8.48 -6.23 -12.17
N ARG A 134 -8.57 -4.91 -12.02
CA ARG A 134 -8.50 -4.19 -10.73
C ARG A 134 -7.31 -4.66 -9.90
N ALA A 135 -6.19 -4.85 -10.56
CA ALA A 135 -4.98 -5.37 -9.96
C ALA A 135 -3.73 -4.66 -10.47
N SER A 136 -2.75 -4.61 -9.60
CA SER A 136 -1.37 -4.26 -9.92
C SER A 136 -0.45 -5.34 -9.40
N VAL A 137 0.70 -5.50 -10.05
CA VAL A 137 1.85 -6.20 -9.48
C VAL A 137 2.97 -5.21 -9.22
N LEU A 138 3.61 -5.33 -8.06
CA LEU A 138 4.83 -4.61 -7.70
C LEU A 138 5.92 -5.63 -7.41
N SER A 139 7.02 -5.56 -8.17
CA SER A 139 8.23 -6.31 -7.90
C SER A 139 9.12 -5.54 -6.94
N VAL A 140 9.56 -6.20 -5.86
CA VAL A 140 10.58 -5.64 -4.98
C VAL A 140 12.00 -6.02 -5.39
N ALA A 141 12.18 -6.94 -6.34
CA ALA A 141 13.49 -7.50 -6.71
C ALA A 141 14.56 -6.43 -6.92
N ARG A 142 14.24 -5.41 -7.70
CA ARG A 142 15.20 -4.33 -8.01
C ARG A 142 15.23 -3.22 -6.97
N LEU A 143 14.25 -3.16 -6.06
CA LEU A 143 14.21 -2.15 -5.01
C LEU A 143 15.20 -2.48 -3.87
N LEU A 144 15.65 -3.73 -3.82
CA LEU A 144 16.55 -4.25 -2.77
C LEU A 144 18.01 -3.79 -2.96
N PHE A 145 18.36 -3.30 -4.14
CA PHE A 145 19.76 -3.02 -4.49
C PHE A 145 19.96 -1.55 -4.87
N THR A 146 21.17 -1.07 -4.64
CA THR A 146 21.64 0.22 -5.18
C THR A 146 21.93 0.08 -6.68
N ARG A 147 22.20 1.21 -7.35
CA ARG A 147 22.61 1.22 -8.76
C ARG A 147 23.86 0.34 -9.02
N ASP A 148 24.76 0.27 -8.06
CA ASP A 148 26.02 -0.49 -8.17
C ASP A 148 25.83 -1.98 -7.82
N GLY A 149 24.59 -2.43 -7.57
CA GLY A 149 24.26 -3.81 -7.27
C GLY A 149 24.49 -4.22 -5.81
N ASN A 150 24.87 -3.28 -4.93
CA ASN A 150 25.01 -3.56 -3.50
C ASN A 150 23.64 -3.59 -2.82
N PRO A 151 23.43 -4.37 -1.74
CA PRO A 151 22.22 -4.32 -0.96
C PRO A 151 21.95 -2.90 -0.44
N ALA A 152 20.74 -2.41 -0.62
CA ALA A 152 20.29 -1.15 -0.04
C ALA A 152 19.97 -1.32 1.46
N SER A 153 20.02 -0.23 2.23
CA SER A 153 19.59 -0.26 3.63
C SER A 153 18.08 -0.50 3.75
N GLY A 154 17.64 -1.07 4.88
CA GLY A 154 16.22 -1.35 5.13
C GLY A 154 15.33 -0.11 5.01
N ASP A 155 15.81 1.07 5.45
CA ASP A 155 15.06 2.33 5.34
C ASP A 155 14.91 2.79 3.90
N VAL A 156 15.95 2.65 3.08
CA VAL A 156 15.89 2.96 1.65
C VAL A 156 14.92 2.02 0.94
N ILE A 157 14.99 0.72 1.22
CA ILE A 157 14.06 -0.27 0.66
C ILE A 157 12.62 0.07 1.02
N ARG A 158 12.35 0.35 2.30
CA ARG A 158 11.03 0.72 2.80
C ARG A 158 10.49 1.95 2.08
N LEU A 159 11.30 3.00 1.96
CA LEU A 159 10.92 4.24 1.29
C LEU A 159 10.60 4.02 -0.20
N ARG A 160 11.42 3.22 -0.91
CA ARG A 160 11.19 2.87 -2.32
C ARG A 160 9.89 2.11 -2.52
N ILE A 161 9.62 1.11 -1.66
CA ILE A 161 8.36 0.35 -1.69
C ILE A 161 7.18 1.30 -1.45
N GLN A 162 7.25 2.17 -0.44
CA GLN A 162 6.21 3.15 -0.14
C GLN A 162 5.95 4.07 -1.34
N LYS A 163 6.98 4.65 -1.95
CA LYS A 163 6.85 5.48 -3.16
C LYS A 163 6.14 4.73 -4.30
N MET A 164 6.57 3.51 -4.59
CA MET A 164 5.98 2.72 -5.68
C MET A 164 4.52 2.33 -5.39
N LEU A 165 4.19 2.01 -4.16
CA LEU A 165 2.81 1.73 -3.75
C LEU A 165 1.93 2.97 -3.83
N MET A 166 2.41 4.11 -3.34
CA MET A 166 1.67 5.38 -3.42
C MET A 166 1.46 5.82 -4.87
N ARG A 167 2.39 5.53 -5.79
CA ARG A 167 2.18 5.73 -7.24
C ARG A 167 1.04 4.86 -7.76
N ILE A 168 1.03 3.57 -7.40
CA ILE A 168 -0.05 2.65 -7.81
C ILE A 168 -1.39 3.16 -7.31
N VAL A 169 -1.48 3.52 -6.04
CA VAL A 169 -2.70 4.05 -5.42
C VAL A 169 -3.10 5.37 -6.07
N GLY A 170 -2.15 6.27 -6.27
CA GLY A 170 -2.37 7.54 -6.92
C GLY A 170 -2.98 7.39 -8.31
N GLU A 171 -2.38 6.55 -9.16
CA GLU A 171 -2.86 6.30 -10.52
C GLU A 171 -4.22 5.57 -10.52
N MET A 172 -4.37 4.51 -9.70
CA MET A 172 -5.52 3.62 -9.78
C MET A 172 -6.72 4.04 -8.92
N LYS A 173 -6.52 4.81 -7.86
CA LYS A 173 -7.59 5.20 -6.93
C LYS A 173 -7.88 6.70 -6.95
N PHE A 174 -6.84 7.52 -7.13
CA PHE A 174 -6.98 8.98 -7.09
C PHE A 174 -6.99 9.61 -8.50
N GLY A 175 -6.71 8.83 -9.56
CA GLY A 175 -6.66 9.33 -10.92
C GLY A 175 -5.49 10.30 -11.16
N TRP A 176 -4.43 10.20 -10.37
CA TRP A 176 -3.24 11.04 -10.53
C TRP A 176 -2.60 10.80 -11.88
N GLN A 177 -2.19 11.88 -12.51
CA GLN A 177 -1.55 11.84 -13.81
C GLN A 177 -0.03 11.81 -13.67
N ARG A 178 0.64 11.14 -14.60
CA ARG A 178 2.10 11.12 -14.67
C ARG A 178 2.63 12.50 -15.04
N THR A 179 3.80 12.83 -14.52
CA THR A 179 4.49 14.10 -14.74
C THR A 179 5.93 13.89 -15.19
N THR A 180 6.52 14.89 -15.80
CA THR A 180 7.95 14.91 -16.18
C THR A 180 8.84 15.52 -15.10
N ASP A 181 8.27 16.02 -13.98
CA ASP A 181 9.05 16.53 -12.86
C ASP A 181 9.72 15.36 -12.09
N PRO A 182 11.06 15.27 -12.09
CA PRO A 182 11.77 14.15 -11.46
C PRO A 182 11.68 14.12 -9.93
N ALA A 183 11.24 15.19 -9.29
CA ALA A 183 11.03 15.25 -7.85
C ALA A 183 9.61 14.83 -7.44
N ASP A 184 8.68 14.80 -8.39
CA ASP A 184 7.29 14.43 -8.12
C ASP A 184 7.12 12.91 -7.99
N LEU A 185 6.22 12.47 -7.10
CA LEU A 185 5.90 11.06 -6.91
C LEU A 185 5.44 10.37 -8.20
N MET A 186 4.73 11.08 -9.07
CA MET A 186 4.21 10.54 -10.34
C MET A 186 5.15 10.71 -11.52
N TYR A 187 6.43 10.98 -11.26
CA TYR A 187 7.45 11.10 -12.32
C TYR A 187 7.46 9.90 -13.27
N SER A 188 7.56 10.17 -14.56
CA SER A 188 7.62 9.16 -15.62
C SER A 188 8.41 9.70 -16.81
N PRO A 189 9.22 8.85 -17.48
CA PRO A 189 9.43 7.41 -17.23
C PRO A 189 10.44 7.14 -16.10
N ILE A 190 10.23 6.05 -15.34
CA ILE A 190 11.22 5.54 -14.39
C ILE A 190 12.15 4.60 -15.16
N MET A 191 13.41 5.02 -15.33
CA MET A 191 14.41 4.28 -16.10
C MET A 191 15.44 3.57 -15.22
N SER A 192 15.55 3.98 -13.96
CA SER A 192 16.53 3.45 -13.02
C SER A 192 16.04 3.54 -11.56
N ILE A 193 16.79 2.91 -10.66
CA ILE A 193 16.54 3.04 -9.22
C ILE A 193 16.78 4.48 -8.72
N ASP A 194 17.70 5.21 -9.35
CA ASP A 194 18.00 6.60 -9.01
C ASP A 194 16.78 7.51 -9.24
N ASP A 195 15.94 7.19 -10.20
CA ASP A 195 14.70 7.94 -10.43
C ASP A 195 13.74 7.77 -9.26
N ILE A 196 13.62 6.54 -8.73
CA ILE A 196 12.80 6.27 -7.55
C ILE A 196 13.38 6.98 -6.32
N ASP A 197 14.70 6.96 -6.16
CA ASP A 197 15.35 7.60 -5.01
C ASP A 197 15.14 9.12 -5.01
N ARG A 198 15.13 9.73 -6.19
CA ARG A 198 14.99 11.17 -6.40
C ARG A 198 13.55 11.68 -6.16
N MET A 199 12.54 10.87 -6.48
CA MET A 199 11.14 11.24 -6.24
C MET A 199 10.88 11.54 -4.77
N SER A 200 10.00 12.50 -4.49
CA SER A 200 9.41 12.71 -3.17
C SER A 200 8.25 11.72 -2.90
N LEU A 201 7.62 11.81 -1.73
CA LEU A 201 6.34 11.14 -1.44
C LEU A 201 5.12 12.02 -1.80
N THR A 202 5.36 13.20 -2.34
CA THR A 202 4.31 14.16 -2.68
C THR A 202 4.06 14.22 -4.17
N HIS A 203 2.82 14.42 -4.56
CA HIS A 203 2.40 14.66 -5.93
C HIS A 203 1.75 16.04 -6.04
N THR A 204 2.22 16.85 -6.96
CA THR A 204 1.63 18.15 -7.26
C THR A 204 0.47 17.95 -8.23
N ALA A 205 -0.67 17.46 -7.71
CA ALA A 205 -1.82 17.15 -8.53
C ALA A 205 -2.41 18.39 -9.19
N GLN A 206 -2.19 18.54 -10.48
CA GLN A 206 -3.06 19.35 -11.35
C GLN A 206 -4.09 18.42 -12.00
N THR A 207 -5.02 17.92 -11.22
CA THR A 207 -6.15 17.15 -11.75
C THR A 207 -7.19 18.13 -12.28
N ARG A 208 -7.17 18.42 -13.58
CA ARG A 208 -8.31 19.06 -14.24
C ARG A 208 -9.47 18.06 -14.27
N GLY A 209 -10.52 18.32 -13.49
CA GLY A 209 -11.83 17.68 -13.66
C GLY A 209 -12.10 16.36 -12.96
N ILE A 210 -11.19 15.83 -12.15
CA ILE A 210 -11.48 14.69 -11.30
C ILE A 210 -11.76 15.21 -9.88
N PRO A 211 -12.84 14.76 -9.21
CA PRO A 211 -13.08 15.15 -7.83
C PRO A 211 -11.84 14.83 -7.00
N ARG A 212 -11.24 15.86 -6.43
CA ARG A 212 -10.26 15.65 -5.38
C ARG A 212 -10.98 14.85 -4.29
N TYR A 213 -10.53 13.67 -3.99
CA TYR A 213 -10.66 13.21 -2.64
C TYR A 213 -9.78 14.18 -1.86
N ASP A 214 -10.39 15.15 -1.18
CA ASP A 214 -9.71 15.95 -0.18
C ASP A 214 -9.37 14.99 0.95
N PHE A 215 -8.25 14.34 0.77
CA PHE A 215 -7.70 13.42 1.71
C PHE A 215 -7.08 14.28 2.82
N GLN A 216 -7.88 14.59 3.80
CA GLN A 216 -7.39 14.95 5.11
C GLN A 216 -7.30 13.64 5.88
N PRO A 217 -6.07 13.15 6.23
CA PRO A 217 -5.97 12.09 7.19
C PRO A 217 -6.74 12.56 8.42
N SER A 218 -7.78 11.83 8.79
CA SER A 218 -8.48 12.11 10.02
C SER A 218 -7.46 11.99 11.14
N ALA A 219 -7.05 13.12 11.70
CA ALA A 219 -6.04 13.20 12.77
C ALA A 219 -6.54 12.55 14.07
N THR A 220 -7.72 11.91 14.05
CA THR A 220 -8.43 11.46 15.23
C THR A 220 -8.78 9.98 15.26
N GLU A 221 -8.55 9.21 14.20
CA GLU A 221 -8.86 7.78 14.24
C GLU A 221 -7.56 6.95 14.16
N PRO A 222 -7.18 6.27 15.26
CA PRO A 222 -6.07 5.33 15.20
C PRO A 222 -6.40 4.22 14.22
N PRO A 223 -5.42 3.71 13.44
CA PRO A 223 -5.64 2.62 12.50
C PRO A 223 -6.32 1.46 13.23
N ARG A 224 -7.40 0.94 12.63
CA ARG A 224 -8.08 -0.22 13.20
C ARG A 224 -7.06 -1.33 13.39
N PRO A 225 -6.97 -1.94 14.58
CA PRO A 225 -6.08 -3.06 14.78
C PRO A 225 -6.41 -4.14 13.76
N LEU A 226 -5.37 -4.64 13.09
CA LEU A 226 -5.52 -5.80 12.22
C LEU A 226 -6.16 -6.94 13.04
N PRO A 227 -7.14 -7.67 12.50
CA PRO A 227 -7.67 -8.82 13.18
C PRO A 227 -6.51 -9.78 13.45
N ASN A 228 -6.36 -10.16 14.73
CA ASN A 228 -5.41 -11.21 15.11
C ASN A 228 -5.83 -12.48 14.37
N HIS A 229 -5.06 -12.84 13.37
CA HIS A 229 -5.22 -14.14 12.74
C HIS A 229 -4.58 -15.17 13.69
N ILE A 230 -5.43 -15.93 14.35
CA ILE A 230 -5.09 -17.20 15.02
C ILE A 230 -4.99 -18.28 13.95
#